data_d9ace44a29b68ab5c61d74b176473fc6
#
_entry.id   d9ace44a29b68ab5c61d74b176473fc6
#
_cell.length_a   1.000
_cell.length_b   1.000
_cell.length_c   1.000
_cell.angle_alpha   90.00
_cell.angle_beta   90.00
_cell.angle_gamma   90.00
#
_symmetry.space_group_name_H-M   'P 1'
#
loop_
_entity.id
_entity.type
_entity.pdbx_description
1 polymer ?
#
loop_
_entity_poly.entity_id
_entity_poly.type
_entity_poly.pdbx_seq_one_letter_code
_entity_poly.pdbx_strand_id
1 'polypeptide(L)'
;PQPALVYEITYQPDDMLTIDVSGFDPETVKPFNLNATPYSENAMDARSNMRMQTYRVDHEGFIDFPVIGKVKIGGLTREQATALLEEKISQYAKDPLVNIRIINFTITVLGEVNRPGTFNIQDEKVTLTEALGLAGDLTIYGKRNNALLIREVNGVKKYSIIDLTSVKTLSQ
;
A
#
# COMPACT_ATOMS: atom_id res chain seq x y z
N PRO A 1 24.68 18.71 -3.99
CA PRO A 1 23.35 18.17 -4.22
C PRO A 1 23.15 17.02 -3.24
N GLN A 2 22.28 17.22 -2.25
CA GLN A 2 21.86 16.11 -1.41
C GLN A 2 21.00 15.19 -2.27
N PRO A 3 21.23 13.86 -2.25
CA PRO A 3 20.36 12.94 -2.97
C PRO A 3 18.94 13.10 -2.42
N ALA A 4 17.97 13.17 -3.32
CA ALA A 4 16.56 13.09 -2.93
C ALA A 4 16.37 11.85 -2.06
N LEU A 5 15.89 12.03 -0.84
CA LEU A 5 15.56 10.92 0.04
C LEU A 5 14.35 10.20 -0.58
N VAL A 6 14.62 9.18 -1.35
CA VAL A 6 13.60 8.23 -1.80
C VAL A 6 13.14 7.49 -0.55
N TYR A 7 11.97 7.85 -0.03
CA TYR A 7 11.35 7.12 1.07
C TYR A 7 10.69 5.86 0.50
N GLU A 8 11.35 4.73 0.70
CA GLU A 8 10.73 3.44 0.42
C GLU A 8 9.66 3.17 1.48
N ILE A 9 8.44 2.88 1.02
CA ILE A 9 7.35 2.46 1.89
C ILE A 9 7.62 1.01 2.30
N THR A 10 7.63 0.76 3.62
CA THR A 10 7.73 -0.57 4.18
C THR A 10 6.38 -1.01 4.74
N TYR A 11 6.12 -2.31 4.72
CA TYR A 11 4.90 -2.86 5.31
C TYR A 11 4.88 -2.67 6.82
N GLN A 12 3.71 -2.28 7.34
CA GLN A 12 3.49 -1.98 8.74
C GLN A 12 2.40 -2.89 9.33
N PRO A 13 2.37 -3.10 10.65
CA PRO A 13 1.23 -3.74 11.29
C PRO A 13 -0.09 -3.07 10.90
N ASP A 14 -1.13 -3.88 10.75
CA ASP A 14 -2.47 -3.50 10.31
C ASP A 14 -2.62 -3.16 8.82
N ASP A 15 -1.55 -3.19 8.04
CA ASP A 15 -1.67 -3.11 6.59
C ASP A 15 -2.50 -4.29 6.07
N MET A 16 -3.43 -3.97 5.18
CA MET A 16 -4.24 -4.96 4.48
C MET A 16 -3.74 -5.07 3.05
N LEU A 17 -3.42 -6.31 2.66
CA LEU A 17 -2.77 -6.61 1.40
C LEU A 17 -3.62 -7.54 0.55
N THR A 18 -3.53 -7.39 -0.77
CA THR A 18 -3.83 -8.44 -1.72
C THR A 18 -2.53 -9.01 -2.26
N ILE A 19 -2.44 -10.31 -2.40
CA ILE A 19 -1.27 -11.01 -2.92
C ILE A 19 -1.74 -11.98 -4.00
N ASP A 20 -1.28 -11.75 -5.22
CA ASP A 20 -1.55 -12.62 -6.37
C ASP A 20 -0.26 -13.33 -6.77
N VAL A 21 -0.35 -14.64 -6.95
CA VAL A 21 0.74 -15.47 -7.43
C VAL A 21 0.40 -15.99 -8.81
N SER A 22 1.24 -15.71 -9.78
CA SER A 22 1.18 -16.25 -11.13
C SER A 22 2.45 -17.06 -11.44
N GLY A 23 2.36 -17.97 -12.38
CA GLY A 23 3.48 -18.82 -12.77
C GLY A 23 3.25 -19.43 -14.14
N PHE A 24 4.24 -20.15 -14.63
CA PHE A 24 4.17 -20.81 -15.93
C PHE A 24 3.00 -21.83 -16.01
N ASP A 25 2.78 -22.56 -14.93
CA ASP A 25 1.66 -23.49 -14.81
C ASP A 25 0.66 -22.95 -13.78
N PRO A 26 -0.57 -22.54 -14.20
CA PRO A 26 -1.59 -22.00 -13.31
C PRO A 26 -2.03 -22.98 -12.21
N GLU A 27 -2.00 -24.29 -12.47
CA GLU A 27 -2.44 -25.29 -11.48
C GLU A 27 -1.45 -25.41 -10.31
N THR A 28 -0.14 -25.19 -10.55
CA THR A 28 0.87 -25.24 -9.49
C THR A 28 0.83 -24.03 -8.57
N VAL A 29 0.37 -22.88 -9.06
CA VAL A 29 0.27 -21.65 -8.26
C VAL A 29 -1.10 -21.44 -7.61
N LYS A 30 -2.10 -22.18 -8.05
CA LYS A 30 -3.47 -22.11 -7.51
C LYS A 30 -3.58 -22.28 -5.99
N PRO A 31 -2.83 -23.18 -5.32
CA PRO A 31 -2.88 -23.32 -3.87
C PRO A 31 -2.39 -22.09 -3.09
N PHE A 32 -1.59 -21.22 -3.73
CA PHE A 32 -1.06 -19.99 -3.12
C PHE A 32 -2.02 -18.82 -3.26
N ASN A 33 -3.00 -18.91 -4.15
CA ASN A 33 -4.01 -17.89 -4.35
C ASN A 33 -5.23 -18.21 -3.51
N LEU A 34 -5.59 -17.27 -2.62
CA LEU A 34 -6.83 -17.38 -1.88
C LEU A 34 -8.00 -17.23 -2.85
N ASN A 35 -8.79 -18.27 -3.02
CA ASN A 35 -10.00 -18.19 -3.81
C ASN A 35 -10.96 -17.19 -3.19
N ALA A 36 -11.46 -16.25 -3.99
CA ALA A 36 -12.59 -15.43 -3.61
C ALA A 36 -13.77 -16.37 -3.35
N THR A 37 -14.11 -16.61 -2.09
CA THR A 37 -15.33 -17.34 -1.76
C THR A 37 -16.50 -16.42 -2.03
N PRO A 38 -17.46 -16.80 -2.90
CA PRO A 38 -18.67 -16.04 -3.05
C PRO A 38 -19.45 -16.15 -1.73
N TYR A 39 -19.50 -15.09 -0.96
CA TYR A 39 -20.44 -14.96 0.14
C TYR A 39 -21.78 -14.55 -0.47
N SER A 40 -22.61 -15.52 -0.78
CA SER A 40 -23.98 -15.30 -1.21
C SER A 40 -24.90 -16.29 -0.54
N GLU A 41 -25.75 -15.81 0.33
CA GLU A 41 -26.95 -16.55 0.78
C GLU A 41 -28.05 -16.61 -0.30
N ASN A 42 -27.91 -15.89 -1.43
CA ASN A 42 -28.89 -15.89 -2.52
C ASN A 42 -28.18 -15.95 -3.88
N ALA A 43 -28.50 -16.99 -4.63
CA ALA A 43 -27.90 -17.33 -5.92
C ALA A 43 -28.15 -16.30 -7.07
N MET A 44 -28.85 -15.19 -6.84
CA MET A 44 -29.10 -14.16 -7.85
C MET A 44 -28.11 -13.01 -7.88
N ASP A 45 -27.27 -12.85 -6.83
CA ASP A 45 -26.29 -11.75 -6.74
C ASP A 45 -24.83 -12.21 -6.97
N ALA A 46 -24.62 -13.39 -7.54
CA ALA A 46 -23.31 -14.01 -7.72
C ALA A 46 -22.34 -13.23 -8.64
N ARG A 47 -22.76 -12.13 -9.24
CA ARG A 47 -21.93 -11.33 -10.16
C ARG A 47 -21.30 -10.07 -9.55
N SER A 48 -21.64 -9.67 -8.32
CA SER A 48 -21.24 -8.36 -7.82
C SER A 48 -20.34 -8.33 -6.58
N ASN A 49 -20.03 -9.45 -5.92
CA ASN A 49 -19.22 -9.45 -4.71
C ASN A 49 -18.18 -10.56 -4.66
N MET A 50 -17.30 -10.63 -5.65
CA MET A 50 -16.01 -11.28 -5.45
C MET A 50 -15.20 -10.41 -4.49
N ARG A 51 -15.30 -10.66 -3.19
CA ARG A 51 -14.38 -10.08 -2.23
C ARG A 51 -13.04 -10.79 -2.42
N MET A 52 -12.06 -10.09 -2.97
CA MET A 52 -10.67 -10.54 -2.93
C MET A 52 -10.33 -10.82 -1.48
N GLN A 53 -9.83 -12.02 -1.19
CA GLN A 53 -9.33 -12.31 0.14
C GLN A 53 -8.10 -11.47 0.40
N THR A 54 -8.04 -10.88 1.57
CA THR A 54 -6.98 -9.97 1.97
C THR A 54 -6.16 -10.58 3.08
N TYR A 55 -4.88 -10.23 3.09
CA TYR A 55 -3.96 -10.56 4.15
C TYR A 55 -3.80 -9.35 5.06
N ARG A 56 -3.88 -9.56 6.36
CA ARG A 56 -3.58 -8.52 7.35
C ARG A 56 -2.21 -8.77 7.94
N VAL A 57 -1.38 -7.75 7.95
CA VAL A 57 -0.10 -7.80 8.67
C VAL A 57 -0.39 -7.69 10.17
N ASP A 58 0.03 -8.69 10.94
CA ASP A 58 -0.16 -8.68 12.39
C ASP A 58 0.79 -7.68 13.09
N HIS A 59 0.62 -7.51 14.40
CA HIS A 59 1.43 -6.56 15.18
C HIS A 59 2.91 -6.94 15.28
N GLU A 60 3.26 -8.19 14.99
CA GLU A 60 4.65 -8.66 14.90
C GLU A 60 5.23 -8.57 13.48
N GLY A 61 4.42 -8.16 12.50
CA GLY A 61 4.80 -7.99 11.10
C GLY A 61 4.66 -9.25 10.25
N PHE A 62 3.89 -10.25 10.69
CA PHE A 62 3.66 -11.48 9.94
C PHE A 62 2.33 -11.46 9.19
N ILE A 63 2.30 -12.22 8.10
CA ILE A 63 1.08 -12.64 7.40
C ILE A 63 0.99 -14.17 7.42
N ASP A 64 -0.23 -14.70 7.43
CA ASP A 64 -0.48 -16.13 7.23
C ASP A 64 -0.69 -16.38 5.74
N PHE A 65 0.30 -17.00 5.09
CA PHE A 65 0.29 -17.24 3.66
C PHE A 65 -0.02 -18.72 3.36
N PRO A 66 -0.90 -19.04 2.38
CA PRO A 66 -1.26 -20.42 2.07
C PRO A 66 -0.03 -21.28 1.77
N VAL A 67 -0.05 -22.53 2.22
CA VAL A 67 1.01 -23.55 2.03
C VAL A 67 2.30 -23.24 2.82
N ILE A 68 2.74 -21.97 2.84
CA ILE A 68 4.01 -21.55 3.45
C ILE A 68 3.85 -21.28 4.95
N GLY A 69 2.65 -20.80 5.37
CA GLY A 69 2.40 -20.43 6.76
C GLY A 69 2.81 -18.99 7.07
N LYS A 70 3.31 -18.76 8.27
CA LYS A 70 3.69 -17.41 8.71
C LYS A 70 4.93 -16.88 7.99
N VAL A 71 4.79 -15.72 7.37
CA VAL A 71 5.87 -15.02 6.68
C VAL A 71 6.00 -13.61 7.25
N LYS A 72 7.21 -13.24 7.65
CA LYS A 72 7.50 -11.90 8.16
C LYS A 72 7.77 -10.94 7.01
N ILE A 73 6.87 -9.99 6.80
CA ILE A 73 6.99 -8.94 5.78
C ILE A 73 7.06 -7.54 6.37
N GLY A 74 6.71 -7.38 7.63
CA GLY A 74 6.80 -6.10 8.35
C GLY A 74 8.22 -5.54 8.32
N GLY A 75 8.36 -4.26 7.98
CA GLY A 75 9.64 -3.59 7.78
C GLY A 75 10.31 -3.83 6.44
N LEU A 76 9.76 -4.70 5.58
CA LEU A 76 10.26 -4.92 4.23
C LEU A 76 9.59 -3.95 3.24
N THR A 77 10.33 -3.59 2.19
CA THR A 77 9.75 -2.91 1.02
C THR A 77 8.95 -3.91 0.17
N ARG A 78 8.18 -3.41 -0.81
CA ARG A 78 7.47 -4.27 -1.76
C ARG A 78 8.42 -5.23 -2.47
N GLU A 79 9.53 -4.71 -2.98
CA GLU A 79 10.54 -5.50 -3.69
C GLU A 79 11.13 -6.60 -2.81
N GLN A 80 11.47 -6.28 -1.57
CA GLN A 80 12.00 -7.25 -0.61
C GLN A 80 10.98 -8.33 -0.23
N ALA A 81 9.74 -7.93 0.02
CA ALA A 81 8.67 -8.86 0.37
C ALA A 81 8.30 -9.77 -0.82
N THR A 82 8.25 -9.20 -2.04
CA THR A 82 8.02 -9.94 -3.28
C THR A 82 9.11 -10.98 -3.49
N ALA A 83 10.38 -10.60 -3.40
CA ALA A 83 11.52 -11.52 -3.55
C ALA A 83 11.49 -12.63 -2.49
N LEU A 84 11.15 -12.31 -1.24
CA LEU A 84 11.03 -13.29 -0.17
C LEU A 84 9.93 -14.32 -0.44
N LEU A 85 8.75 -13.88 -0.90
CA LEU A 85 7.65 -14.78 -1.25
C LEU A 85 7.97 -15.62 -2.48
N GLU A 86 8.55 -15.03 -3.52
CA GLU A 86 8.99 -15.76 -4.72
C GLU A 86 10.02 -16.85 -4.39
N GLU A 87 11.00 -16.55 -3.53
CA GLU A 87 11.97 -17.54 -3.05
C GLU A 87 11.29 -18.71 -2.35
N LYS A 88 10.35 -18.43 -1.44
CA LYS A 88 9.63 -19.48 -0.70
C LYS A 88 8.70 -20.30 -1.60
N ILE A 89 8.02 -19.67 -2.54
CA ILE A 89 7.11 -20.33 -3.48
C ILE A 89 7.88 -21.15 -4.53
N SER A 90 9.10 -20.73 -4.90
CA SER A 90 9.93 -21.41 -5.89
C SER A 90 10.27 -22.85 -5.51
N GLN A 91 10.14 -23.20 -4.25
CA GLN A 91 10.28 -24.59 -3.78
C GLN A 91 9.13 -25.50 -4.23
N TYR A 92 7.99 -24.93 -4.60
CA TYR A 92 6.75 -25.62 -4.96
C TYR A 92 6.34 -25.37 -6.41
N ALA A 93 6.62 -24.20 -6.95
CA ALA A 93 6.24 -23.79 -8.30
C ALA A 93 7.46 -23.18 -9.03
N LYS A 94 7.55 -23.46 -10.34
CA LYS A 94 8.64 -22.94 -11.16
C LYS A 94 8.36 -21.49 -11.56
N ASP A 95 9.37 -20.64 -11.38
CA ASP A 95 9.36 -19.22 -11.79
C ASP A 95 8.07 -18.48 -11.35
N PRO A 96 7.74 -18.46 -10.05
CA PRO A 96 6.55 -17.76 -9.57
C PRO A 96 6.75 -16.26 -9.65
N LEU A 97 5.70 -15.54 -10.03
CA LEU A 97 5.63 -14.08 -9.96
C LEU A 97 4.64 -13.70 -8.87
N VAL A 98 5.08 -12.87 -7.94
CA VAL A 98 4.27 -12.39 -6.83
C VAL A 98 3.95 -10.91 -7.01
N ASN A 99 2.67 -10.55 -6.91
CA ASN A 99 2.21 -9.18 -6.94
C ASN A 99 1.52 -8.84 -5.61
N ILE A 100 2.05 -7.87 -4.88
CA ILE A 100 1.54 -7.43 -3.59
C ILE A 100 1.01 -6.01 -3.71
N ARG A 101 -0.21 -5.76 -3.20
CA ARG A 101 -0.81 -4.42 -3.13
C ARG A 101 -1.36 -4.13 -1.75
N ILE A 102 -1.13 -2.93 -1.24
CA ILE A 102 -1.77 -2.41 -0.03
C ILE A 102 -3.14 -1.83 -0.42
N ILE A 103 -4.21 -2.28 0.23
CA ILE A 103 -5.58 -1.83 -0.09
C ILE A 103 -6.14 -0.80 0.89
N ASN A 104 -5.49 -0.60 2.03
CA ASN A 104 -5.90 0.38 3.04
C ASN A 104 -4.93 1.56 3.18
N PHE A 105 -4.18 1.87 2.13
CA PHE A 105 -3.29 3.02 2.13
C PHE A 105 -4.10 4.32 2.13
N THR A 106 -3.93 5.13 3.17
CA THR A 106 -4.66 6.38 3.35
C THR A 106 -3.72 7.54 3.61
N ILE A 107 -4.13 8.73 3.17
CA ILE A 107 -3.49 9.99 3.52
C ILE A 107 -4.50 10.91 4.19
N THR A 108 -4.04 11.73 5.11
CA THR A 108 -4.86 12.74 5.76
C THR A 108 -4.33 14.13 5.43
N VAL A 109 -5.21 14.97 4.91
CA VAL A 109 -4.92 16.37 4.58
C VAL A 109 -5.75 17.26 5.48
N LEU A 110 -5.09 18.10 6.26
CA LEU A 110 -5.72 19.00 7.24
C LEU A 110 -5.23 20.45 7.02
N GLY A 111 -5.97 21.39 7.56
CA GLY A 111 -5.63 22.81 7.56
C GLY A 111 -6.48 23.60 6.58
N GLU A 112 -5.91 24.68 6.02
CA GLU A 112 -6.57 25.62 5.11
C GLU A 112 -6.65 25.06 3.68
N VAL A 113 -7.32 23.94 3.53
CA VAL A 113 -7.66 23.28 2.26
C VAL A 113 -9.17 23.23 2.08
N ASN A 114 -9.64 23.18 0.83
CA ASN A 114 -11.07 23.23 0.54
C ASN A 114 -11.84 22.02 1.08
N ARG A 115 -11.20 20.84 1.09
CA ARG A 115 -11.78 19.59 1.58
C ARG A 115 -10.78 18.86 2.49
N PRO A 116 -10.66 19.25 3.77
CA PRO A 116 -9.83 18.51 4.71
C PRO A 116 -10.43 17.13 5.00
N GLY A 117 -9.59 16.15 5.23
CA GLY A 117 -10.04 14.79 5.55
C GLY A 117 -9.01 13.73 5.25
N THR A 118 -9.46 12.48 5.38
CA THR A 118 -8.67 11.29 5.06
C THR A 118 -9.14 10.72 3.72
N PHE A 119 -8.19 10.48 2.82
CA PHE A 119 -8.43 9.97 1.48
C PHE A 119 -7.80 8.60 1.34
N ASN A 120 -8.55 7.66 0.76
CA ASN A 120 -8.04 6.34 0.41
C ASN A 120 -7.32 6.44 -0.94
N ILE A 121 -6.10 5.93 -0.99
CA ILE A 121 -5.24 5.93 -2.18
C ILE A 121 -5.12 4.50 -2.68
N GLN A 122 -5.48 4.29 -3.94
CA GLN A 122 -5.41 2.97 -4.58
C GLN A 122 -3.98 2.57 -4.93
N ASP A 123 -3.15 3.56 -5.24
CA ASP A 123 -1.72 3.35 -5.49
C ASP A 123 -0.92 3.68 -4.23
N GLU A 124 0.12 2.91 -3.95
CA GLU A 124 0.98 3.10 -2.78
C GLU A 124 1.87 4.35 -2.86
N LYS A 125 1.73 5.11 -3.94
CA LYS A 125 2.45 6.36 -4.16
C LYS A 125 1.45 7.48 -4.37
N VAL A 126 1.64 8.56 -3.65
CA VAL A 126 0.92 9.81 -3.84
C VAL A 126 1.90 10.96 -3.78
N THR A 127 1.84 11.82 -4.77
CA THR A 127 2.63 13.05 -4.75
C THR A 127 1.91 14.11 -3.89
N LEU A 128 2.68 15.07 -3.43
CA LEU A 128 2.13 16.18 -2.65
C LEU A 128 1.07 16.98 -3.45
N THR A 129 1.28 17.12 -4.75
CA THR A 129 0.34 17.78 -5.67
C THR A 129 -0.96 16.99 -5.79
N GLU A 130 -0.89 15.68 -5.91
CA GLU A 130 -2.08 14.80 -5.93
C GLU A 130 -2.84 14.86 -4.61
N ALA A 131 -2.14 14.85 -3.48
CA ALA A 131 -2.75 14.98 -2.15
C ALA A 131 -3.52 16.30 -2.02
N LEU A 132 -2.94 17.41 -2.46
CA LEU A 132 -3.61 18.73 -2.50
C LEU A 132 -4.79 18.73 -3.46
N GLY A 133 -4.66 18.09 -4.63
CA GLY A 133 -5.75 17.95 -5.60
C GLY A 133 -6.95 17.22 -5.03
N LEU A 134 -6.73 16.12 -4.29
CA LEU A 134 -7.79 15.41 -3.57
C LEU A 134 -8.51 16.28 -2.55
N ALA A 135 -7.77 17.12 -1.83
CA ALA A 135 -8.29 18.06 -0.85
C ALA A 135 -8.85 19.36 -1.50
N GLY A 136 -8.91 19.45 -2.83
CA GLY A 136 -9.43 20.61 -3.55
C GLY A 136 -8.52 21.84 -3.50
N ASP A 137 -7.22 21.64 -3.30
CA ASP A 137 -6.20 22.68 -3.14
C ASP A 137 -6.38 23.54 -1.87
N LEU A 138 -5.45 24.45 -1.64
CA LEU A 138 -5.50 25.39 -0.53
C LEU A 138 -6.62 26.42 -0.72
N THR A 139 -7.18 26.89 0.40
CA THR A 139 -8.04 28.07 0.40
C THR A 139 -7.22 29.34 0.19
N ILE A 140 -7.88 30.48 0.02
CA ILE A 140 -7.21 31.79 -0.06
C ILE A 140 -6.41 32.15 1.20
N TYR A 141 -6.70 31.52 2.32
CA TYR A 141 -5.99 31.71 3.60
C TYR A 141 -4.81 30.75 3.77
N GLY A 142 -4.69 29.71 2.92
CA GLY A 142 -3.63 28.73 2.97
C GLY A 142 -2.27 29.32 2.57
N LYS A 143 -1.23 29.03 3.36
CA LYS A 143 0.14 29.47 3.08
C LYS A 143 0.88 28.35 2.36
N ARG A 144 1.19 28.55 1.08
CA ARG A 144 1.93 27.57 0.25
C ARG A 144 3.38 27.36 0.67
N ASN A 145 3.97 28.34 1.34
CA ASN A 145 5.37 28.29 1.79
C ASN A 145 5.57 27.66 3.18
N ASN A 146 4.51 27.21 3.82
CA ASN A 146 4.56 26.64 5.16
C ASN A 146 3.61 25.46 5.33
N ALA A 147 3.78 24.42 4.52
CA ALA A 147 3.06 23.18 4.66
C ALA A 147 3.85 22.21 5.54
N LEU A 148 3.19 21.59 6.52
CA LEU A 148 3.79 20.57 7.38
C LEU A 148 3.47 19.18 6.82
N LEU A 149 4.50 18.44 6.42
CA LEU A 149 4.40 17.05 6.07
C LEU A 149 4.73 16.19 7.30
N ILE A 150 3.81 15.32 7.66
CA ILE A 150 4.01 14.33 8.72
C ILE A 150 4.02 12.95 8.04
N ARG A 151 5.11 12.22 8.21
CA ARG A 151 5.25 10.84 7.76
C ARG A 151 5.53 9.93 8.94
N GLU A 152 4.88 8.80 8.99
CA GLU A 152 5.19 7.75 9.95
C GLU A 152 5.97 6.65 9.24
N VAL A 153 7.18 6.38 9.73
CA VAL A 153 8.05 5.32 9.22
C VAL A 153 8.52 4.50 10.41
N ASN A 154 8.21 3.21 10.41
CA ASN A 154 8.57 2.28 11.51
C ASN A 154 8.08 2.76 12.90
N GLY A 155 6.87 3.30 12.98
CA GLY A 155 6.30 3.83 14.22
C GLY A 155 6.89 5.18 14.67
N VAL A 156 7.80 5.75 13.91
CA VAL A 156 8.41 7.05 14.18
C VAL A 156 7.83 8.11 13.25
N LYS A 157 7.23 9.16 13.84
CA LYS A 157 6.71 10.28 13.06
C LYS A 157 7.83 11.24 12.72
N LYS A 158 8.02 11.48 11.43
CA LYS A 158 8.94 12.48 10.89
C LYS A 158 8.15 13.71 10.43
N TYR A 159 8.65 14.89 10.75
CA TYR A 159 8.03 16.17 10.45
C TYR A 159 8.94 16.93 9.49
N SER A 160 8.37 17.50 8.44
CA SER A 160 9.08 18.34 7.48
C SER A 160 8.23 19.54 7.08
N ILE A 161 8.80 20.73 7.12
CA ILE A 161 8.14 21.92 6.57
C ILE A 161 8.51 22.00 5.10
N ILE A 162 7.49 22.18 4.26
CA ILE A 162 7.61 22.16 2.81
C ILE A 162 7.10 23.48 2.24
N ASP A 163 7.88 24.02 1.31
CA ASP A 163 7.47 25.19 0.51
C ASP A 163 6.89 24.69 -0.83
N LEU A 164 5.57 24.78 -0.96
CA LEU A 164 4.82 24.37 -2.15
C LEU A 164 4.97 25.36 -3.33
N THR A 165 5.64 26.49 -3.11
CA THR A 165 5.93 27.46 -4.17
C THR A 165 7.19 27.10 -4.95
N SER A 166 8.02 26.22 -4.42
CA SER A 166 9.27 25.80 -5.03
C SER A 166 9.05 24.63 -5.99
N VAL A 167 9.52 24.78 -7.23
CA VAL A 167 9.47 23.70 -8.26
C VAL A 167 10.20 22.42 -7.81
N LYS A 168 11.23 22.56 -6.97
CA LYS A 168 11.96 21.39 -6.42
C LYS A 168 11.12 20.56 -5.45
N THR A 169 10.11 21.13 -4.85
CA THR A 169 9.24 20.45 -3.88
C THR A 169 8.12 19.67 -4.57
N LEU A 170 7.73 20.09 -5.78
CA LEU A 170 6.62 19.49 -6.52
C LEU A 170 7.01 18.20 -7.26
N SER A 171 8.30 17.89 -7.35
CA SER A 171 8.85 16.70 -8.02
C SER A 171 9.33 15.60 -7.07
N GLN A 172 8.98 15.67 -5.77
CA GLN A 172 9.36 14.67 -4.76
C GLN A 172 8.20 13.74 -4.41
#